data_7b5fa840eb480eaaaa62849262201c17
#
_entry.id   7b5fa840eb480eaaaa62849262201c17
#
_cell.length_a   1.000
_cell.length_b   1.000
_cell.length_c   1.000
_cell.angle_alpha   90.00
_cell.angle_beta   90.00
_cell.angle_gamma   90.00
#
_symmetry.space_group_name_H-M   'P 1'
#
loop_
_entity.id
_entity.type
_entity.pdbx_description
1 polymer ?
#
loop_
_entity_poly.entity_id
_entity_poly.type
_entity_poly.pdbx_seq_one_letter_code
_entity_poly.pdbx_strand_id
1 'polypeptide(L)'
;MLGLITAIPASVRRFDTDADTAARYYGTPPAMLDDLTRRGLPCAGAEGARRYDPFDLSNLALHLGLPSIQRLAMRTWARALQLAASHRIDAATVKVLPIGADSATADPLEVLHVPIAEHARYAEGPVKALLDAWAGYRFFMLPEACRWDVGFIEQHRVCECGGASKRMLQQAHEQGLDARQCFGLLLATPFSTGHYWTEFRIDGEWVAFDPLLLDMLHAACRLDPAAWPAHRSNGAVLHRLCVIDRYDAHGAPVLDRYVDEPYVSQPLVIMDGQALAVSLPTAFGTPRPAGDEAPSPLHAPAGAPSIGA
;
A
#
# COMPACT_ATOMS: atom_id res chain seq x y z
N MET A 1 6.14 -13.97 13.25
CA MET A 1 5.01 -13.66 12.36
C MET A 1 3.67 -14.09 12.96
N LEU A 2 3.41 -15.36 13.27
CA LEU A 2 2.12 -15.76 13.89
C LEU A 2 1.79 -14.95 15.16
N GLY A 3 2.78 -14.62 15.99
CA GLY A 3 2.58 -13.76 17.15
C GLY A 3 2.08 -12.35 16.82
N LEU A 4 2.48 -11.79 15.67
CA LEU A 4 1.96 -10.50 15.19
C LEU A 4 0.53 -10.64 14.64
N ILE A 5 0.25 -11.72 13.91
CA ILE A 5 -1.10 -12.02 13.47
C ILE A 5 -2.03 -12.14 14.69
N THR A 6 -1.67 -12.95 15.68
CA THR A 6 -2.51 -13.16 16.87
C THR A 6 -2.66 -11.93 17.76
N ALA A 7 -1.82 -10.91 17.62
CA ALA A 7 -1.95 -9.64 18.31
C ALA A 7 -3.14 -8.80 17.78
N ILE A 8 -3.58 -9.03 16.53
CA ILE A 8 -4.78 -8.37 16.00
C ILE A 8 -6.01 -8.89 16.75
N PRO A 9 -6.90 -8.02 17.29
CA PRO A 9 -8.08 -8.47 18.02
C PRO A 9 -9.01 -9.34 17.17
N ALA A 10 -9.56 -10.40 17.75
CA ALA A 10 -10.47 -11.30 17.03
C ALA A 10 -11.75 -10.59 16.56
N SER A 11 -12.20 -9.56 17.30
CA SER A 11 -13.41 -8.79 17.00
C SER A 11 -13.35 -7.97 15.72
N VAL A 12 -12.15 -7.70 15.20
CA VAL A 12 -11.95 -6.91 13.97
C VAL A 12 -11.58 -7.76 12.76
N ARG A 13 -11.53 -9.09 12.93
CA ARG A 13 -11.23 -10.02 11.84
C ARG A 13 -12.47 -10.36 11.03
N ARG A 14 -12.22 -10.66 9.75
CA ARG A 14 -13.23 -11.12 8.80
C ARG A 14 -12.87 -12.52 8.33
N PHE A 15 -13.58 -13.52 8.81
CA PHE A 15 -13.33 -14.91 8.42
C PHE A 15 -14.21 -15.27 7.21
N ASP A 16 -13.88 -14.76 6.03
CA ASP A 16 -14.65 -14.94 4.79
C ASP A 16 -13.93 -15.72 3.70
N THR A 17 -12.64 -16.01 3.87
CA THR A 17 -11.80 -16.65 2.85
C THR A 17 -11.65 -18.16 3.14
N ASP A 18 -12.08 -19.01 2.22
CA ASP A 18 -11.90 -20.45 2.29
C ASP A 18 -10.50 -20.91 1.83
N ALA A 19 -10.21 -22.19 2.02
CA ALA A 19 -8.91 -22.77 1.71
C ALA A 19 -8.56 -22.73 0.21
N ASP A 20 -9.55 -22.90 -0.68
CA ASP A 20 -9.33 -22.87 -2.13
C ASP A 20 -9.00 -21.46 -2.60
N THR A 21 -9.73 -20.47 -2.09
CA THR A 21 -9.46 -19.05 -2.32
C THR A 21 -8.09 -18.67 -1.77
N ALA A 22 -7.73 -19.16 -0.58
CA ALA A 22 -6.41 -18.94 0.03
C ALA A 22 -5.27 -19.50 -0.82
N ALA A 23 -5.44 -20.71 -1.34
CA ALA A 23 -4.45 -21.32 -2.24
C ALA A 23 -4.32 -20.54 -3.55
N ARG A 24 -5.43 -20.11 -4.13
CA ARG A 24 -5.47 -19.43 -5.43
C ARG A 24 -4.89 -18.02 -5.40
N TYR A 25 -5.26 -17.21 -4.40
CA TYR A 25 -4.93 -15.78 -4.40
C TYR A 25 -3.77 -15.41 -3.48
N TYR A 26 -3.52 -16.21 -2.44
CA TYR A 26 -2.46 -15.96 -1.46
C TYR A 26 -1.33 -16.99 -1.52
N GLY A 27 -1.44 -17.97 -2.42
CA GLY A 27 -0.42 -19.00 -2.58
C GLY A 27 -0.25 -19.87 -1.33
N THR A 28 -1.30 -20.02 -0.50
CA THR A 28 -1.26 -20.74 0.76
C THR A 28 -2.01 -22.08 0.59
N PRO A 29 -1.30 -23.20 0.33
CA PRO A 29 -1.95 -24.49 0.10
C PRO A 29 -2.70 -24.99 1.35
N PRO A 30 -3.76 -25.81 1.20
CA PRO A 30 -4.55 -26.33 2.32
C PRO A 30 -3.71 -27.01 3.41
N ALA A 31 -2.72 -27.83 3.04
CA ALA A 31 -1.82 -28.47 4.00
C ALA A 31 -1.01 -27.47 4.84
N MET A 32 -0.61 -26.34 4.25
CA MET A 32 0.06 -25.25 4.96
C MET A 32 -0.91 -24.55 5.91
N LEU A 33 -2.14 -24.29 5.49
CA LEU A 33 -3.18 -23.70 6.33
C LEU A 33 -3.47 -24.59 7.55
N ASP A 34 -3.58 -25.89 7.37
CA ASP A 34 -3.78 -26.85 8.47
C ASP A 34 -2.62 -26.84 9.45
N ASP A 35 -1.37 -26.77 8.98
CA ASP A 35 -0.21 -26.68 9.84
C ASP A 35 -0.18 -25.35 10.59
N LEU A 36 -0.43 -24.23 9.91
CA LEU A 36 -0.47 -22.91 10.51
C LEU A 36 -1.61 -22.78 11.54
N THR A 37 -2.78 -23.36 11.25
CA THR A 37 -3.92 -23.39 12.18
C THR A 37 -3.58 -24.17 13.45
N ARG A 38 -2.94 -25.32 13.33
CA ARG A 38 -2.44 -26.07 14.49
C ARG A 38 -1.41 -25.29 15.33
N ARG A 39 -0.72 -24.35 14.71
CA ARG A 39 0.25 -23.43 15.36
C ARG A 39 -0.38 -22.11 15.83
N GLY A 40 -1.70 -21.95 15.70
CA GLY A 40 -2.42 -20.79 16.22
C GLY A 40 -2.81 -19.73 15.18
N LEU A 41 -2.77 -20.03 13.87
CA LEU A 41 -3.38 -19.13 12.89
C LEU A 41 -4.89 -19.04 13.17
N PRO A 42 -5.44 -17.81 13.38
CA PRO A 42 -6.85 -17.63 13.62
C PRO A 42 -7.70 -18.10 12.43
N CYS A 43 -8.78 -18.80 12.73
CA CYS A 43 -9.78 -19.22 11.75
C CYS A 43 -11.15 -19.35 12.42
N ALA A 44 -12.21 -19.38 11.61
CA ALA A 44 -13.58 -19.68 12.03
C ALA A 44 -14.10 -20.93 11.29
N GLY A 45 -15.12 -21.58 11.89
CA GLY A 45 -15.72 -22.78 11.33
C GLY A 45 -15.07 -24.10 11.79
N ALA A 46 -15.72 -25.21 11.45
CA ALA A 46 -15.25 -26.56 11.77
C ALA A 46 -14.14 -27.01 10.80
N GLU A 47 -13.45 -28.08 11.18
CA GLU A 47 -12.47 -28.74 10.31
C GLU A 47 -13.14 -29.12 8.97
N GLY A 48 -12.46 -28.83 7.85
CA GLY A 48 -12.99 -29.02 6.50
C GLY A 48 -13.84 -27.85 5.95
N ALA A 49 -14.29 -26.93 6.82
CA ALA A 49 -15.05 -25.73 6.45
C ALA A 49 -14.48 -24.46 7.08
N ARG A 50 -13.19 -24.48 7.40
CA ARG A 50 -12.51 -23.33 8.00
C ARG A 50 -12.46 -22.14 7.05
N ARG A 51 -12.59 -20.96 7.64
CA ARG A 51 -12.43 -19.68 6.97
C ARG A 51 -11.38 -18.86 7.66
N TYR A 52 -10.65 -18.08 6.90
CA TYR A 52 -9.50 -17.30 7.32
C TYR A 52 -9.73 -15.82 7.02
N ASP A 53 -9.04 -14.98 7.75
CA ASP A 53 -9.04 -13.54 7.49
C ASP A 53 -8.12 -13.22 6.28
N PRO A 54 -8.58 -12.44 5.27
CA PRO A 54 -7.80 -12.12 4.09
C PRO A 54 -6.54 -11.30 4.40
N PHE A 55 -6.54 -10.45 5.44
CA PHE A 55 -5.35 -9.72 5.84
C PHE A 55 -4.30 -10.65 6.46
N ASP A 56 -4.74 -11.60 7.30
CA ASP A 56 -3.84 -12.61 7.85
C ASP A 56 -3.17 -13.43 6.74
N LEU A 57 -3.94 -13.83 5.72
CA LEU A 57 -3.42 -14.56 4.54
C LEU A 57 -2.47 -13.69 3.70
N SER A 58 -2.79 -12.40 3.51
CA SER A 58 -1.91 -11.45 2.82
C SER A 58 -0.57 -11.32 3.54
N ASN A 59 -0.61 -11.17 4.85
CA ASN A 59 0.59 -11.06 5.69
C ASN A 59 1.41 -12.34 5.64
N LEU A 60 0.77 -13.52 5.68
CA LEU A 60 1.44 -14.80 5.48
C LEU A 60 2.14 -14.88 4.13
N ALA A 61 1.41 -14.56 3.05
CA ALA A 61 1.95 -14.59 1.70
C ALA A 61 3.17 -13.67 1.56
N LEU A 62 3.07 -12.45 2.09
CA LEU A 62 4.13 -11.47 2.04
C LEU A 62 5.37 -11.95 2.79
N HIS A 63 5.23 -12.29 4.07
CA HIS A 63 6.36 -12.57 4.94
C HIS A 63 6.97 -13.97 4.76
N LEU A 64 6.21 -14.93 4.24
CA LEU A 64 6.74 -16.25 3.84
C LEU A 64 7.24 -16.27 2.38
N GLY A 65 7.07 -15.17 1.65
CA GLY A 65 7.50 -15.07 0.26
C GLY A 65 6.72 -15.98 -0.68
N LEU A 66 5.43 -16.25 -0.37
CA LEU A 66 4.58 -17.10 -1.19
C LEU A 66 4.25 -16.40 -2.53
N PRO A 67 3.99 -17.17 -3.59
CA PRO A 67 3.55 -16.61 -4.87
C PRO A 67 2.16 -15.98 -4.67
N SER A 68 2.09 -14.64 -4.77
CA SER A 68 0.87 -13.87 -4.56
C SER A 68 0.87 -12.63 -5.44
N ILE A 69 -0.33 -12.04 -5.62
CA ILE A 69 -0.50 -10.79 -6.37
C ILE A 69 0.30 -9.65 -5.70
N GLN A 70 0.31 -9.59 -4.36
CA GLN A 70 1.08 -8.59 -3.63
C GLN A 70 2.57 -8.69 -3.93
N ARG A 71 3.12 -9.91 -3.97
CA ARG A 71 4.55 -10.10 -4.28
C ARG A 71 4.87 -9.72 -5.73
N LEU A 72 3.94 -9.94 -6.65
CA LEU A 72 4.09 -9.48 -8.03
C LEU A 72 4.08 -7.95 -8.08
N ALA A 73 3.12 -7.29 -7.41
CA ALA A 73 3.06 -5.83 -7.31
C ALA A 73 4.35 -5.24 -6.75
N MET A 74 4.90 -5.80 -5.67
CA MET A 74 6.16 -5.33 -5.09
C MET A 74 7.34 -5.42 -6.05
N ARG A 75 7.43 -6.48 -6.85
CA ARG A 75 8.47 -6.60 -7.88
C ARG A 75 8.36 -5.50 -8.93
N THR A 76 7.13 -5.15 -9.32
CA THR A 76 6.91 -4.07 -10.29
C THR A 76 7.25 -2.70 -9.70
N TRP A 77 6.96 -2.47 -8.42
CA TRP A 77 7.34 -1.23 -7.72
C TRP A 77 8.86 -1.10 -7.57
N ALA A 78 9.54 -2.18 -7.17
CA ALA A 78 11.01 -2.19 -7.11
C ALA A 78 11.63 -1.91 -8.49
N ARG A 79 11.06 -2.50 -9.55
CA ARG A 79 11.49 -2.24 -10.92
C ARG A 79 11.25 -0.79 -11.34
N ALA A 80 10.09 -0.20 -11.00
CA ALA A 80 9.79 1.19 -11.30
C ALA A 80 10.81 2.16 -10.67
N LEU A 81 11.17 1.93 -9.40
CA LEU A 81 12.23 2.69 -8.72
C LEU A 81 13.58 2.57 -9.45
N GLN A 82 13.96 1.36 -9.83
CA GLN A 82 15.23 1.13 -10.55
C GLN A 82 15.24 1.78 -11.94
N LEU A 83 14.11 1.74 -12.65
CA LEU A 83 13.96 2.37 -13.97
C LEU A 83 13.99 3.90 -13.86
N ALA A 84 13.30 4.48 -12.86
CA ALA A 84 13.35 5.90 -12.58
C ALA A 84 14.79 6.35 -12.25
N ALA A 85 15.47 5.64 -11.35
CA ALA A 85 16.86 5.95 -10.97
C ALA A 85 17.86 5.81 -12.13
N SER A 86 17.54 5.02 -13.14
CA SER A 86 18.37 4.89 -14.34
C SER A 86 17.92 5.80 -15.50
N HIS A 87 16.98 6.72 -15.25
CA HIS A 87 16.38 7.61 -16.27
C HIS A 87 15.83 6.87 -17.50
N ARG A 88 15.31 5.66 -17.30
CA ARG A 88 14.73 4.84 -18.37
C ARG A 88 13.23 5.03 -18.54
N ILE A 89 12.59 5.74 -17.61
CA ILE A 89 11.23 6.24 -17.69
C ILE A 89 11.25 7.72 -17.33
N ASP A 90 10.61 8.55 -18.14
CA ASP A 90 10.60 10.01 -18.01
C ASP A 90 9.21 10.57 -17.73
N ALA A 91 8.16 9.85 -18.07
CA ALA A 91 6.78 10.26 -17.81
C ALA A 91 5.83 9.08 -17.69
N ALA A 92 4.72 9.30 -16.97
CA ALA A 92 3.56 8.43 -16.94
C ALA A 92 2.31 9.21 -17.33
N THR A 93 1.39 8.57 -18.05
CA THR A 93 0.05 9.11 -18.31
C THR A 93 -0.96 8.34 -17.45
N VAL A 94 -1.65 9.04 -16.57
CA VAL A 94 -2.68 8.49 -15.71
C VAL A 94 -4.04 8.91 -16.25
N LYS A 95 -4.90 7.95 -16.59
CA LYS A 95 -6.28 8.19 -16.97
C LYS A 95 -7.19 7.88 -15.79
N VAL A 96 -8.00 8.83 -15.40
CA VAL A 96 -9.04 8.67 -14.38
C VAL A 96 -10.31 8.27 -15.08
N LEU A 97 -10.88 7.13 -14.72
CA LEU A 97 -12.06 6.55 -15.36
C LEU A 97 -13.27 6.55 -14.42
N PRO A 98 -14.50 6.59 -14.97
CA PRO A 98 -15.71 6.35 -14.19
C PRO A 98 -15.68 5.00 -13.47
N ILE A 99 -16.35 4.91 -12.32
CA ILE A 99 -16.49 3.67 -11.58
C ILE A 99 -17.21 2.61 -12.44
N GLY A 100 -16.60 1.41 -12.53
CA GLY A 100 -17.17 0.31 -13.32
C GLY A 100 -17.01 0.44 -14.83
N ALA A 101 -16.31 1.47 -15.31
CA ALA A 101 -16.02 1.64 -16.72
C ALA A 101 -15.04 0.59 -17.24
N ASP A 102 -15.23 0.16 -18.47
CA ASP A 102 -14.24 -0.65 -19.19
C ASP A 102 -13.02 0.22 -19.52
N SER A 103 -11.88 -0.12 -18.98
CA SER A 103 -10.62 0.62 -19.15
C SER A 103 -10.13 0.69 -20.59
N ALA A 104 -10.58 -0.21 -21.45
CA ALA A 104 -10.20 -0.25 -22.86
C ALA A 104 -11.01 0.70 -23.74
N THR A 105 -12.26 0.99 -23.35
CA THR A 105 -13.22 1.69 -24.21
C THR A 105 -13.79 2.97 -23.60
N ALA A 106 -13.66 3.19 -22.29
CA ALA A 106 -14.24 4.35 -21.64
C ALA A 106 -13.43 5.62 -21.89
N ASP A 107 -14.14 6.72 -22.10
CA ASP A 107 -13.54 8.05 -22.12
C ASP A 107 -13.07 8.42 -20.71
N PRO A 108 -11.84 8.91 -20.54
CA PRO A 108 -11.35 9.31 -19.25
C PRO A 108 -12.02 10.62 -18.78
N LEU A 109 -12.30 10.69 -17.49
CA LEU A 109 -12.78 11.92 -16.84
C LEU A 109 -11.66 12.96 -16.73
N GLU A 110 -10.44 12.50 -16.50
CA GLU A 110 -9.23 13.30 -16.40
C GLU A 110 -8.04 12.53 -16.96
N VAL A 111 -7.10 13.23 -17.57
CA VAL A 111 -5.81 12.69 -18.00
C VAL A 111 -4.71 13.49 -17.33
N LEU A 112 -3.93 12.83 -16.49
CA LEU A 112 -2.78 13.40 -15.79
C LEU A 112 -1.50 13.01 -16.53
N HIS A 113 -0.67 14.00 -16.85
CA HIS A 113 0.70 13.77 -17.35
C HIS A 113 1.68 14.00 -16.20
N VAL A 114 2.28 12.90 -15.72
CA VAL A 114 3.16 12.92 -14.55
C VAL A 114 4.61 12.78 -15.01
N PRO A 115 5.44 13.83 -14.87
CA PRO A 115 6.86 13.69 -15.11
C PRO A 115 7.49 12.79 -14.04
N ILE A 116 8.30 11.83 -14.48
CA ILE A 116 9.07 10.94 -13.62
C ILE A 116 10.53 11.34 -13.78
N ALA A 117 11.05 12.07 -12.81
CA ALA A 117 12.45 12.48 -12.84
C ALA A 117 13.13 12.02 -11.54
N GLU A 118 14.04 11.09 -11.66
CA GLU A 118 14.91 10.72 -10.54
C GLU A 118 15.97 11.81 -10.34
N HIS A 119 15.82 12.55 -9.26
CA HIS A 119 16.90 13.32 -8.67
C HIS A 119 17.26 12.63 -7.37
N ALA A 120 18.34 11.86 -7.34
CA ALA A 120 18.75 11.16 -6.13
C ALA A 120 18.91 12.14 -4.97
N ARG A 121 17.89 12.22 -4.11
CA ARG A 121 17.84 13.08 -2.93
C ARG A 121 17.94 12.24 -1.68
N TYR A 122 18.75 12.70 -0.76
CA TYR A 122 18.97 12.05 0.53
C TYR A 122 18.63 13.03 1.64
N ALA A 123 17.95 12.53 2.68
CA ALA A 123 17.78 13.28 3.91
C ALA A 123 19.08 13.26 4.71
N GLU A 124 19.33 14.36 5.42
CA GLU A 124 20.45 14.51 6.33
C GLU A 124 19.97 14.97 7.73
N GLY A 125 20.87 15.00 8.69
CA GLY A 125 20.60 15.51 10.03
C GLY A 125 19.39 14.87 10.72
N PRO A 126 18.52 15.66 11.36
CA PRO A 126 17.38 15.14 12.12
C PRO A 126 16.37 14.36 11.26
N VAL A 127 16.14 14.78 10.00
CA VAL A 127 15.24 14.04 9.09
C VAL A 127 15.78 12.64 8.80
N LYS A 128 17.09 12.54 8.51
CA LYS A 128 17.74 11.23 8.34
C LYS A 128 17.58 10.35 9.58
N ALA A 129 17.85 10.93 10.77
CA ALA A 129 17.74 10.19 12.02
C ALA A 129 16.32 9.66 12.26
N LEU A 130 15.29 10.47 11.95
CA LEU A 130 13.90 10.05 12.02
C LEU A 130 13.60 8.90 11.04
N LEU A 131 14.00 9.02 9.78
CA LEU A 131 13.77 7.98 8.77
C LEU A 131 14.49 6.67 9.10
N ASP A 132 15.72 6.75 9.58
CA ASP A 132 16.50 5.57 9.99
C ASP A 132 15.88 4.89 11.25
N ALA A 133 15.20 5.63 12.12
CA ALA A 133 14.50 5.07 13.29
C ALA A 133 13.30 4.20 12.91
N TRP A 134 12.81 4.31 11.68
CA TRP A 134 11.78 3.41 11.13
C TRP A 134 12.32 2.03 10.74
N ALA A 135 13.63 1.84 10.77
CA ALA A 135 14.22 0.51 10.61
C ALA A 135 13.65 -0.46 11.67
N GLY A 136 13.14 -1.60 11.22
CA GLY A 136 12.50 -2.60 12.08
C GLY A 136 10.99 -2.43 12.25
N TYR A 137 10.37 -1.38 11.70
CA TYR A 137 8.94 -1.43 11.39
C TYR A 137 8.73 -2.31 10.17
N ARG A 138 7.62 -3.05 10.17
CA ARG A 138 7.30 -3.97 9.08
C ARG A 138 5.97 -3.61 8.45
N PHE A 139 5.91 -3.69 7.14
CA PHE A 139 4.62 -3.61 6.45
C PHE A 139 3.74 -4.80 6.84
N PHE A 140 2.51 -4.49 7.26
CA PHE A 140 1.53 -5.47 7.67
C PHE A 140 0.14 -4.97 7.29
N MET A 141 -0.63 -5.78 6.57
CA MET A 141 -2.03 -5.45 6.29
C MET A 141 -2.82 -5.50 7.59
N LEU A 142 -3.55 -4.44 7.88
CA LEU A 142 -4.25 -4.26 9.14
C LEU A 142 -5.74 -3.97 8.91
N PRO A 143 -6.64 -4.53 9.74
CA PRO A 143 -8.02 -4.08 9.80
C PRO A 143 -8.09 -2.58 10.11
N GLU A 144 -9.15 -1.91 9.64
CA GLU A 144 -9.33 -0.47 9.77
C GLU A 144 -9.15 0.03 11.21
N ALA A 145 -9.67 -0.70 12.19
CA ALA A 145 -9.54 -0.35 13.60
C ALA A 145 -8.10 -0.32 14.14
N CYS A 146 -7.18 -1.09 13.53
CA CYS A 146 -5.76 -1.14 13.90
C CYS A 146 -4.89 -0.26 13.01
N ARG A 147 -5.35 0.01 11.79
CA ARG A 147 -4.58 0.72 10.75
C ARG A 147 -4.16 2.13 11.18
N TRP A 148 -5.03 2.83 11.89
CA TRP A 148 -4.84 4.22 12.32
C TRP A 148 -4.49 4.36 13.81
N ASP A 149 -4.45 3.24 14.53
CA ASP A 149 -4.10 3.20 15.96
C ASP A 149 -2.58 3.29 16.14
N VAL A 150 -2.11 4.47 16.48
CA VAL A 150 -0.69 4.75 16.74
C VAL A 150 -0.14 3.90 17.89
N GLY A 151 -0.94 3.65 18.94
CA GLY A 151 -0.53 2.80 20.06
C GLY A 151 -0.27 1.36 19.62
N PHE A 152 -1.16 0.81 18.79
CA PHE A 152 -0.99 -0.53 18.21
C PHE A 152 0.26 -0.58 17.32
N ILE A 153 0.45 0.42 16.45
CA ILE A 153 1.60 0.52 15.54
C ILE A 153 2.91 0.54 16.33
N GLU A 154 3.03 1.37 17.36
CA GLU A 154 4.25 1.46 18.17
C GLU A 154 4.53 0.21 18.98
N GLN A 155 3.49 -0.35 19.61
CA GLN A 155 3.62 -1.56 20.43
C GLN A 155 4.11 -2.75 19.60
N HIS A 156 3.58 -2.92 18.39
CA HIS A 156 3.85 -4.10 17.57
C HIS A 156 4.87 -3.86 16.45
N ARG A 157 5.22 -2.60 16.18
CA ARG A 157 6.12 -2.17 15.08
C ARG A 157 5.66 -2.72 13.72
N VAL A 158 4.34 -2.71 13.50
CA VAL A 158 3.69 -3.11 12.25
C VAL A 158 2.71 -2.03 11.82
N CYS A 159 2.66 -1.75 10.52
CA CYS A 159 1.77 -0.72 9.98
C CYS A 159 1.58 -0.90 8.47
N GLU A 160 0.57 -0.22 7.95
CA GLU A 160 0.42 0.08 6.53
C GLU A 160 0.94 1.48 6.23
N CYS A 161 1.03 1.84 4.94
CA CYS A 161 1.53 3.13 4.48
C CYS A 161 0.81 4.33 5.14
N GLY A 162 -0.51 4.24 5.31
CA GLY A 162 -1.30 5.31 5.94
C GLY A 162 -0.94 5.54 7.40
N GLY A 163 -0.91 4.48 8.20
CA GLY A 163 -0.52 4.53 9.62
C GLY A 163 0.94 4.94 9.81
N ALA A 164 1.83 4.43 8.95
CA ALA A 164 3.24 4.80 8.97
C ALA A 164 3.45 6.28 8.70
N SER A 165 2.88 6.80 7.61
CA SER A 165 3.04 8.21 7.24
C SER A 165 2.41 9.16 8.27
N LYS A 166 1.26 8.80 8.86
CA LYS A 166 0.64 9.56 9.95
C LYS A 166 1.54 9.63 11.18
N ARG A 167 2.06 8.47 11.63
CA ARG A 167 2.93 8.44 12.80
C ARG A 167 4.25 9.17 12.55
N MET A 168 4.83 9.02 11.36
CA MET A 168 6.04 9.74 10.97
C MET A 168 5.83 11.26 10.99
N LEU A 169 4.68 11.73 10.49
CA LEU A 169 4.30 13.15 10.58
C LEU A 169 4.25 13.64 12.03
N GLN A 170 3.63 12.86 12.94
CA GLN A 170 3.58 13.22 14.37
C GLN A 170 4.99 13.33 14.98
N GLN A 171 5.84 12.32 14.73
CA GLN A 171 7.22 12.32 15.21
C GLN A 171 8.04 13.49 14.63
N ALA A 172 7.80 13.84 13.38
CA ALA A 172 8.43 15.01 12.75
C ALA A 172 8.04 16.31 13.48
N HIS A 173 6.74 16.50 13.73
CA HIS A 173 6.24 17.68 14.45
C HIS A 173 6.74 17.73 15.90
N GLU A 174 6.81 16.59 16.59
CA GLU A 174 7.40 16.48 17.95
C GLU A 174 8.88 16.94 17.97
N GLN A 175 9.59 16.80 16.86
CA GLN A 175 10.99 17.21 16.69
C GLN A 175 11.14 18.61 16.04
N GLY A 176 10.04 19.31 15.77
CA GLY A 176 10.05 20.62 15.11
C GLY A 176 10.45 20.58 13.64
N LEU A 177 10.30 19.44 12.97
CA LEU A 177 10.58 19.28 11.55
C LEU A 177 9.36 19.70 10.72
N ASP A 178 9.62 20.38 9.60
CA ASP A 178 8.59 20.76 8.65
C ASP A 178 8.26 19.56 7.76
N ALA A 179 7.11 18.95 8.00
CA ALA A 179 6.67 17.74 7.35
C ALA A 179 5.17 17.78 7.04
N ARG A 180 4.74 16.97 6.08
CA ARG A 180 3.33 16.77 5.74
C ARG A 180 3.04 15.35 5.30
N GLN A 181 1.85 14.85 5.61
CA GLN A 181 1.36 13.58 5.08
C GLN A 181 0.72 13.82 3.72
N CYS A 182 1.03 12.97 2.77
CA CYS A 182 0.48 13.02 1.42
C CYS A 182 -0.24 11.73 1.06
N PHE A 183 -1.22 11.87 0.17
CA PHE A 183 -1.84 10.76 -0.54
C PHE A 183 -1.72 10.95 -2.04
N GLY A 184 -1.56 9.87 -2.77
CA GLY A 184 -1.48 9.88 -4.21
C GLY A 184 -1.26 8.50 -4.80
N LEU A 185 -0.58 8.45 -5.94
CA LEU A 185 -0.33 7.23 -6.69
C LEU A 185 1.12 6.79 -6.53
N LEU A 186 1.30 5.52 -6.19
CA LEU A 186 2.55 4.80 -6.41
C LEU A 186 2.53 4.27 -7.84
N LEU A 187 3.30 4.91 -8.70
CA LEU A 187 3.34 4.64 -10.14
C LEU A 187 4.17 3.39 -10.42
N ALA A 188 3.56 2.38 -11.00
CA ALA A 188 4.23 1.16 -11.43
C ALA A 188 3.38 0.38 -12.43
N THR A 189 4.02 -0.47 -13.22
CA THR A 189 3.38 -1.38 -14.17
C THR A 189 3.56 -2.82 -13.73
N PRO A 190 2.55 -3.70 -13.75
CA PRO A 190 1.13 -3.51 -14.06
C PRO A 190 0.27 -3.09 -12.84
N PHE A 191 0.86 -2.86 -11.68
CA PHE A 191 0.16 -2.61 -10.43
C PHE A 191 0.59 -1.27 -9.81
N SER A 192 -0.02 -0.18 -10.26
CA SER A 192 0.00 1.08 -9.52
C SER A 192 -1.15 1.07 -8.51
N THR A 193 -0.99 1.78 -7.38
CA THR A 193 -1.98 1.80 -6.31
C THR A 193 -2.01 3.13 -5.60
N GLY A 194 -3.13 3.43 -4.94
CA GLY A 194 -3.20 4.51 -3.98
C GLY A 194 -2.22 4.28 -2.84
N HIS A 195 -1.54 5.34 -2.42
CA HIS A 195 -0.46 5.24 -1.44
C HIS A 195 -0.35 6.48 -0.58
N TYR A 196 0.08 6.31 0.67
CA TYR A 196 0.37 7.38 1.61
C TYR A 196 1.86 7.43 1.87
N TRP A 197 2.41 8.66 2.01
CA TRP A 197 3.81 8.89 2.37
C TRP A 197 3.97 10.18 3.14
N THR A 198 5.18 10.44 3.62
CA THR A 198 5.54 11.71 4.28
C THR A 198 6.48 12.50 3.38
N GLU A 199 6.22 13.79 3.24
CA GLU A 199 7.16 14.73 2.65
C GLU A 199 7.77 15.62 3.74
N PHE A 200 9.05 15.88 3.60
CA PHE A 200 9.79 16.81 4.46
C PHE A 200 10.28 18.01 3.66
N ARG A 201 10.34 19.17 4.33
CA ARG A 201 10.90 20.36 3.72
C ARG A 201 12.43 20.31 3.79
N ILE A 202 13.09 20.16 2.65
CA ILE A 202 14.54 20.08 2.51
C ILE A 202 14.97 21.13 1.50
N ASP A 203 15.85 22.07 1.90
CA ASP A 203 16.33 23.15 1.05
C ASP A 203 15.22 23.98 0.38
N GLY A 204 14.10 24.15 1.08
CA GLY A 204 12.95 24.89 0.60
C GLY A 204 11.99 24.08 -0.29
N GLU A 205 12.28 22.82 -0.59
CA GLU A 205 11.45 21.94 -1.42
C GLU A 205 10.82 20.81 -0.60
N TRP A 206 9.65 20.33 -1.04
CA TRP A 206 9.00 19.16 -0.47
C TRP A 206 9.55 17.88 -1.11
N VAL A 207 10.17 17.04 -0.30
CA VAL A 207 10.82 15.78 -0.72
C VAL A 207 10.12 14.60 -0.07
N ALA A 208 9.68 13.66 -0.87
CA ALA A 208 8.94 12.48 -0.42
C ALA A 208 9.87 11.38 0.10
N PHE A 209 9.48 10.77 1.22
CA PHE A 209 10.15 9.60 1.79
C PHE A 209 9.13 8.58 2.27
N ASP A 210 9.44 7.31 2.03
CA ASP A 210 8.71 6.17 2.57
C ASP A 210 9.66 5.03 2.91
N PRO A 211 10.25 5.05 4.10
CA PRO A 211 11.16 4.01 4.55
C PRO A 211 10.48 2.64 4.70
N LEU A 212 9.16 2.60 4.99
CA LEU A 212 8.41 1.36 5.11
C LEU A 212 8.29 0.64 3.75
N LEU A 213 8.00 1.39 2.68
CA LEU A 213 7.99 0.85 1.32
C LEU A 213 9.36 0.30 0.94
N LEU A 214 10.43 1.05 1.21
CA LEU A 214 11.79 0.60 0.91
C LEU A 214 12.14 -0.68 1.67
N ASP A 215 11.86 -0.75 2.99
CA ASP A 215 12.10 -1.96 3.80
C ASP A 215 11.36 -3.18 3.22
N MET A 216 10.09 -3.01 2.88
CA MET A 216 9.29 -4.05 2.24
C MET A 216 9.90 -4.54 0.91
N LEU A 217 10.40 -3.62 0.08
CA LEU A 217 11.00 -3.96 -1.21
C LEU A 217 12.40 -4.60 -1.05
N HIS A 218 13.17 -4.20 -0.04
CA HIS A 218 14.41 -4.88 0.34
C HIS A 218 14.14 -6.34 0.70
N ALA A 219 13.18 -6.57 1.59
CA ALA A 219 12.86 -7.90 2.08
C ALA A 219 12.25 -8.81 1.00
N ALA A 220 11.28 -8.29 0.23
CA ALA A 220 10.50 -9.08 -0.72
C ALA A 220 11.09 -9.17 -2.13
N CYS A 221 11.82 -8.14 -2.57
CA CYS A 221 12.21 -7.97 -3.97
C CYS A 221 13.71 -7.86 -4.20
N ARG A 222 14.52 -7.96 -3.14
CA ARG A 222 15.98 -7.81 -3.21
C ARG A 222 16.41 -6.45 -3.78
N LEU A 223 15.64 -5.40 -3.52
CA LEU A 223 16.10 -4.04 -3.77
C LEU A 223 17.35 -3.82 -2.92
N ASP A 224 18.42 -3.31 -3.51
CA ASP A 224 19.69 -3.15 -2.80
C ASP A 224 19.60 -2.06 -1.72
N PRO A 225 19.74 -2.40 -0.41
CA PRO A 225 19.65 -1.42 0.67
C PRO A 225 20.75 -0.36 0.64
N ALA A 226 21.92 -0.67 0.04
CA ALA A 226 23.01 0.30 -0.09
C ALA A 226 22.68 1.35 -1.15
N ALA A 227 22.01 0.96 -2.23
CA ALA A 227 21.53 1.88 -3.25
C ALA A 227 20.26 2.62 -2.83
N TRP A 228 19.42 2.01 -2.00
CA TRP A 228 18.11 2.54 -1.55
C TRP A 228 18.00 2.56 -0.02
N PRO A 229 18.83 3.32 0.69
CA PRO A 229 18.71 3.44 2.15
C PRO A 229 17.41 4.15 2.55
N ALA A 230 16.94 3.95 3.78
CA ALA A 230 15.69 4.52 4.29
C ALA A 230 15.58 6.05 4.11
N HIS A 231 16.69 6.75 4.13
CA HIS A 231 16.78 8.20 3.96
C HIS A 231 17.01 8.66 2.50
N ARG A 232 16.91 7.77 1.52
CA ARG A 232 16.82 8.14 0.11
C ARG A 232 15.37 8.38 -0.27
N SER A 233 15.12 9.48 -0.99
CA SER A 233 13.80 9.76 -1.55
C SER A 233 13.39 8.70 -2.58
N ASN A 234 12.16 8.26 -2.49
CA ASN A 234 11.48 7.44 -3.50
C ASN A 234 10.40 8.23 -4.27
N GLY A 235 10.48 9.56 -4.19
CA GLY A 235 9.51 10.47 -4.79
C GLY A 235 9.37 10.40 -6.31
N ALA A 236 10.38 9.86 -7.01
CA ALA A 236 10.35 9.71 -8.47
C ALA A 236 9.14 8.91 -8.99
N VAL A 237 8.62 7.96 -8.18
CA VAL A 237 7.49 7.12 -8.53
C VAL A 237 6.23 7.44 -7.71
N LEU A 238 6.22 8.56 -6.97
CA LEU A 238 5.10 9.00 -6.16
C LEU A 238 4.48 10.26 -6.79
N HIS A 239 3.24 10.13 -7.23
CA HIS A 239 2.45 11.25 -7.74
C HIS A 239 1.45 11.71 -6.70
N ARG A 240 1.67 12.88 -6.11
CA ARG A 240 0.81 13.44 -5.06
C ARG A 240 -0.49 13.96 -5.66
N LEU A 241 -1.60 13.47 -5.12
CA LEU A 241 -2.94 13.93 -5.43
C LEU A 241 -3.43 14.96 -4.41
N CYS A 242 -3.14 14.75 -3.12
CA CYS A 242 -3.48 15.71 -2.07
C CYS A 242 -2.50 15.67 -0.89
N VAL A 243 -2.53 16.73 -0.10
CA VAL A 243 -1.93 16.80 1.24
C VAL A 243 -3.03 16.52 2.25
N ILE A 244 -2.72 15.70 3.25
CA ILE A 244 -3.66 15.37 4.33
C ILE A 244 -3.53 16.46 5.40
N ASP A 245 -4.60 17.16 5.66
CA ASP A 245 -4.71 18.21 6.68
C ASP A 245 -5.76 17.91 7.75
N ARG A 246 -6.60 16.90 7.50
CA ARG A 246 -7.69 16.51 8.42
C ARG A 246 -7.79 15.01 8.58
N TYR A 247 -8.25 14.63 9.78
CA TYR A 247 -8.55 13.26 10.16
C TYR A 247 -9.96 13.18 10.74
N ASP A 248 -10.62 12.07 10.51
CA ASP A 248 -11.93 11.78 11.10
C ASP A 248 -11.81 11.39 12.60
N ALA A 249 -12.95 11.09 13.23
CA ALA A 249 -13.00 10.70 14.63
C ALA A 249 -12.27 9.38 14.94
N HIS A 250 -12.00 8.55 13.93
CA HIS A 250 -11.27 7.29 14.04
C HIS A 250 -9.78 7.45 13.68
N GLY A 251 -9.38 8.67 13.32
CA GLY A 251 -8.02 9.00 12.94
C GLY A 251 -7.66 8.63 11.52
N ALA A 252 -8.63 8.29 10.67
CA ALA A 252 -8.42 8.08 9.26
C ALA A 252 -8.32 9.43 8.51
N PRO A 253 -7.45 9.56 7.50
CA PRO A 253 -7.33 10.78 6.71
C PRO A 253 -8.62 11.10 5.95
N VAL A 254 -8.99 12.38 5.91
CA VAL A 254 -10.08 12.89 5.09
C VAL A 254 -9.48 13.41 3.77
N LEU A 255 -9.91 12.84 2.65
CA LEU A 255 -9.35 13.14 1.32
C LEU A 255 -10.31 14.05 0.54
N ASP A 256 -10.31 15.33 0.84
CA ASP A 256 -11.27 16.31 0.29
C ASP A 256 -11.33 16.35 -1.23
N ARG A 257 -10.21 16.21 -1.92
CA ARG A 257 -10.17 16.25 -3.38
C ARG A 257 -11.07 15.19 -4.04
N TYR A 258 -11.36 14.09 -3.31
CA TYR A 258 -12.11 12.96 -3.84
C TYR A 258 -13.43 12.71 -3.12
N VAL A 259 -13.72 13.49 -2.06
CA VAL A 259 -14.94 13.32 -1.25
C VAL A 259 -16.20 13.59 -2.07
N ASP A 260 -16.14 14.57 -2.97
CA ASP A 260 -17.27 14.99 -3.78
C ASP A 260 -17.24 14.40 -5.20
N GLU A 261 -16.21 13.60 -5.54
CA GLU A 261 -16.08 13.00 -6.86
C GLU A 261 -16.44 11.50 -6.82
N PRO A 262 -17.69 11.12 -7.14
CA PRO A 262 -18.19 9.74 -6.96
C PRO A 262 -17.57 8.71 -7.92
N TYR A 263 -16.61 9.09 -8.74
CA TYR A 263 -16.14 8.29 -9.88
C TYR A 263 -14.62 8.14 -9.98
N VAL A 264 -13.84 8.61 -9.02
CA VAL A 264 -12.39 8.38 -9.02
C VAL A 264 -12.11 7.01 -8.41
N SER A 265 -12.21 5.94 -9.17
CA SER A 265 -11.98 4.61 -8.61
C SER A 265 -10.90 3.79 -9.28
N GLN A 266 -10.59 4.03 -10.54
CA GLN A 266 -9.61 3.22 -11.27
C GLN A 266 -8.87 4.05 -12.30
N PRO A 267 -7.84 4.81 -11.92
CA PRO A 267 -7.00 5.45 -12.90
C PRO A 267 -6.24 4.39 -13.70
N LEU A 268 -6.13 4.62 -15.01
CA LEU A 268 -5.28 3.85 -15.89
C LEU A 268 -3.92 4.56 -15.96
N VAL A 269 -2.85 3.86 -15.60
CA VAL A 269 -1.48 4.37 -15.73
C VAL A 269 -0.85 3.80 -16.98
N ILE A 270 -0.26 4.66 -17.80
CA ILE A 270 0.55 4.28 -18.94
C ILE A 270 2.00 4.66 -18.65
N MET A 271 2.86 3.66 -18.58
CA MET A 271 4.31 3.81 -18.43
C MET A 271 4.99 3.02 -19.56
N ASP A 272 6.01 3.56 -20.17
CA ASP A 272 6.71 2.92 -21.30
C ASP A 272 5.76 2.43 -22.42
N GLY A 273 4.68 3.15 -22.69
CA GLY A 273 3.68 2.77 -23.69
C GLY A 273 2.75 1.61 -23.30
N GLN A 274 2.86 1.07 -22.09
CA GLN A 274 1.99 0.03 -21.59
C GLN A 274 0.89 0.62 -20.69
N ALA A 275 -0.35 0.28 -21.01
CA ALA A 275 -1.51 0.73 -20.24
C ALA A 275 -1.77 -0.19 -19.04
N LEU A 276 -2.05 0.41 -17.88
CA LEU A 276 -2.26 -0.31 -16.62
C LEU A 276 -3.42 0.25 -15.84
N ALA A 277 -4.20 -0.66 -15.27
CA ALA A 277 -5.25 -0.31 -14.32
C ALA A 277 -4.63 -0.03 -12.95
N VAL A 278 -4.92 1.13 -12.39
CA VAL A 278 -4.62 1.49 -11.01
C VAL A 278 -5.90 1.44 -10.22
N SER A 279 -5.90 0.62 -9.18
CA SER A 279 -7.01 0.56 -8.24
C SER A 279 -6.81 1.61 -7.15
N LEU A 280 -7.65 2.64 -7.16
CA LEU A 280 -7.79 3.53 -6.00
C LEU A 280 -8.87 2.98 -5.08
N PRO A 281 -8.77 3.19 -3.76
CA PRO A 281 -9.84 2.84 -2.83
C PRO A 281 -11.14 3.56 -3.25
N THR A 282 -12.22 2.80 -3.39
CA THR A 282 -13.50 3.28 -3.95
C THR A 282 -14.36 4.09 -2.99
N ALA A 283 -13.91 4.32 -1.78
CA ALA A 283 -14.70 5.00 -0.75
C ALA A 283 -13.89 6.11 -0.09
N PHE A 284 -13.70 7.19 -0.81
CA PHE A 284 -13.29 8.43 -0.19
C PHE A 284 -14.56 9.17 0.28
N GLY A 285 -14.76 9.27 1.58
CA GLY A 285 -15.62 10.26 2.18
C GLY A 285 -17.09 9.95 2.40
N THR A 286 -17.63 8.79 2.07
CA THR A 286 -18.93 8.38 2.59
C THR A 286 -18.74 7.50 3.82
N PRO A 287 -19.29 7.88 5.01
CA PRO A 287 -19.38 6.95 6.12
C PRO A 287 -20.19 5.75 5.65
N ARG A 288 -19.57 4.60 5.50
CA ARG A 288 -20.31 3.36 5.27
C ARG A 288 -21.10 3.03 6.52
N PRO A 289 -22.38 2.62 6.40
CA PRO A 289 -23.06 2.01 7.50
C PRO A 289 -22.25 0.81 7.97
N ALA A 290 -22.05 0.68 9.27
CA ALA A 290 -21.37 -0.46 9.87
C ALA A 290 -22.04 -1.76 9.39
N GLY A 291 -21.37 -2.52 8.53
CA GLY A 291 -21.89 -3.76 7.98
C GLY A 291 -21.54 -4.09 6.53
N ASP A 292 -21.22 -3.10 5.70
CA ASP A 292 -21.00 -3.30 4.25
C ASP A 292 -19.60 -2.88 3.80
N GLU A 293 -18.56 -3.46 4.34
CA GLU A 293 -17.20 -3.34 3.77
C GLU A 293 -17.05 -4.30 2.59
N ALA A 294 -17.04 -3.77 1.36
CA ALA A 294 -16.54 -4.53 0.22
C ALA A 294 -15.05 -4.85 0.43
N PRO A 295 -14.55 -5.98 -0.07
CA PRO A 295 -13.15 -6.33 0.04
C PRO A 295 -12.28 -5.18 -0.51
N SER A 296 -11.18 -4.88 0.18
CA SER A 296 -10.17 -3.92 -0.27
C SER A 296 -9.82 -4.21 -1.73
N PRO A 297 -9.70 -3.19 -2.59
CA PRO A 297 -9.40 -3.38 -4.02
C PRO A 297 -8.07 -4.10 -4.31
N LEU A 298 -7.21 -4.27 -3.30
CA LEU A 298 -6.05 -5.17 -3.38
C LEU A 298 -6.44 -6.65 -3.55
N HIS A 299 -7.71 -7.02 -3.39
CA HIS A 299 -8.19 -8.39 -3.38
C HIS A 299 -9.03 -8.81 -4.59
N ALA A 300 -9.39 -7.87 -5.47
CA ALA A 300 -10.10 -8.20 -6.70
C ALA A 300 -9.44 -7.52 -7.90
N PRO A 301 -8.63 -8.25 -8.69
CA PRO A 301 -8.35 -7.78 -10.03
C PRO A 301 -9.66 -7.89 -10.82
N ALA A 302 -10.33 -6.75 -11.06
CA ALA A 302 -11.33 -6.69 -12.11
C ALA A 302 -10.62 -6.99 -13.43
N GLY A 303 -10.86 -8.18 -14.00
CA GLY A 303 -10.44 -8.53 -15.33
C GLY A 303 -8.95 -8.74 -15.54
N ALA A 304 -8.35 -9.77 -14.90
CA ALA A 304 -7.17 -10.38 -15.50
C ALA A 304 -7.58 -10.99 -16.83
N PRO A 305 -6.94 -10.66 -17.96
CA PRO A 305 -7.17 -11.40 -19.20
C PRO A 305 -6.88 -12.86 -18.93
N SER A 306 -7.82 -13.76 -19.29
CA SER A 306 -7.58 -15.19 -19.32
C SER A 306 -6.39 -15.42 -20.25
N ILE A 307 -5.25 -15.78 -19.70
CA ILE A 307 -4.14 -16.31 -20.48
C ILE A 307 -4.64 -17.69 -20.90
N GLY A 308 -5.14 -17.77 -22.14
CA GLY A 308 -5.45 -19.02 -22.82
C GLY A 308 -4.19 -19.90 -22.84
N ALA A 309 -4.43 -21.19 -22.68
CA ALA A 309 -3.46 -22.25 -22.68
C ALA A 309 -2.54 -22.25 -23.90
#